data_05043190a9f2aa0ac9b32eba72813d37
#
_entry.id   05043190a9f2aa0ac9b32eba72813d37
#
_cell.length_a   1.000
_cell.length_b   1.000
_cell.length_c   1.000
_cell.angle_alpha   90.00
_cell.angle_beta   90.00
_cell.angle_gamma   90.00
#
_symmetry.space_group_name_H-M   'P 1'
#
loop_
_entity.id
_entity.type
_entity.pdbx_description
1 polymer ?
#
loop_
_entity_poly.entity_id
_entity_poly.type
_entity_poly.pdbx_seq_one_letter_code
_entity_poly.pdbx_strand_id
1 'polypeptide(L)'
;IGFDKVPPHLINAFIATEDQDIYDHFGINFKGIARAVVTNITSGDLKGQGASTITQQLARNAFLTFDKKWERKIKEMLLAFKLESNFSKDEILTMYLNKINFGAGAYGVQAAANTYFGKDVSDLTLPEAALLAGLPQSPNGYNPFQHYERAKARQKIVLNNMVNCGYIDEATANEAYETELTFKQSTSVEQRYGYFVDAVIEEAIDIITTHNLYDDPNDAVYRYGLRIYTTMDKNIQSHVENLYANPENFPNQSVNGEIIQSAMVIMDHSNGQVKAIMGGRKYEQRRGFNRATSAYRQP
;
A
#
# COMPACT_ATOMS: atom_id res chain seq x y z
N ILE A 1 -12.37 6.41 -3.99
CA ILE A 1 -13.55 6.71 -3.16
C ILE A 1 -13.84 8.20 -3.21
N GLY A 2 -15.13 8.59 -3.01
CA GLY A 2 -15.52 9.99 -2.85
C GLY A 2 -15.21 10.49 -1.44
N PHE A 3 -15.10 11.82 -1.29
CA PHE A 3 -14.82 12.47 0.00
C PHE A 3 -15.91 12.19 1.03
N ASP A 4 -17.17 12.12 0.57
CA ASP A 4 -18.37 11.82 1.35
C ASP A 4 -18.36 10.45 2.04
N LYS A 5 -17.52 9.52 1.55
CA LYS A 5 -17.37 8.18 2.13
C LYS A 5 -16.23 8.07 3.15
N VAL A 6 -15.40 9.11 3.25
CA VAL A 6 -14.27 9.12 4.19
C VAL A 6 -14.74 9.64 5.55
N PRO A 7 -14.62 8.85 6.64
CA PRO A 7 -15.06 9.31 7.97
C PRO A 7 -14.32 10.58 8.42
N PRO A 8 -14.99 11.55 9.06
CA PRO A 8 -14.37 12.80 9.51
C PRO A 8 -13.16 12.59 10.41
N HIS A 9 -13.17 11.61 11.30
CA HIS A 9 -12.04 11.32 12.19
C HIS A 9 -10.81 10.81 11.43
N LEU A 10 -10.99 10.14 10.29
CA LEU A 10 -9.88 9.73 9.43
C LEU A 10 -9.26 10.94 8.71
N ILE A 11 -10.09 11.84 8.16
CA ILE A 11 -9.65 13.10 7.56
C ILE A 11 -8.86 13.92 8.58
N ASN A 12 -9.42 14.09 9.79
CA ASN A 12 -8.80 14.83 10.87
C ASN A 12 -7.46 14.22 11.32
N ALA A 13 -7.34 12.89 11.35
CA ALA A 13 -6.10 12.20 11.67
C ALA A 13 -4.99 12.51 10.65
N PHE A 14 -5.32 12.54 9.36
CA PHE A 14 -4.38 12.92 8.30
C PHE A 14 -3.99 14.40 8.39
N ILE A 15 -4.96 15.28 8.53
CA ILE A 15 -4.73 16.73 8.66
C ILE A 15 -3.84 17.01 9.88
N ALA A 16 -4.17 16.47 11.05
CA ALA A 16 -3.42 16.66 12.27
C ALA A 16 -1.96 16.14 12.18
N THR A 17 -1.72 15.15 11.33
CA THR A 17 -0.41 14.49 11.26
C THR A 17 0.46 15.02 10.14
N GLU A 18 -0.12 15.27 8.98
CA GLU A 18 0.61 15.58 7.76
C GLU A 18 0.59 17.08 7.42
N ASP A 19 -0.51 17.80 7.72
CA ASP A 19 -0.67 19.18 7.28
C ASP A 19 -1.75 19.92 8.08
N GLN A 20 -1.42 20.31 9.32
CA GLN A 20 -2.36 20.95 10.25
C GLN A 20 -2.99 22.26 9.73
N ASP A 21 -2.24 22.97 8.90
CA ASP A 21 -2.64 24.27 8.35
C ASP A 21 -3.15 24.14 6.89
N ILE A 22 -3.63 22.96 6.45
CA ILE A 22 -3.97 22.68 5.05
C ILE A 22 -4.95 23.72 4.45
N TYR A 23 -5.88 24.21 5.24
CA TYR A 23 -6.88 25.22 4.81
C TYR A 23 -6.35 26.65 4.80
N ASP A 24 -5.17 26.92 5.42
CA ASP A 24 -4.61 28.25 5.61
C ASP A 24 -3.50 28.62 4.62
N HIS A 25 -3.04 27.66 3.80
CA HIS A 25 -1.99 27.89 2.82
C HIS A 25 -2.42 27.52 1.40
N PHE A 26 -1.66 27.99 0.42
CA PHE A 26 -1.88 27.70 -1.00
C PHE A 26 -0.81 26.75 -1.54
N GLY A 27 -0.88 25.49 -1.11
CA GLY A 27 -0.02 24.40 -1.55
C GLY A 27 1.34 24.30 -0.87
N ILE A 28 1.85 25.38 -0.30
CA ILE A 28 3.12 25.44 0.44
C ILE A 28 2.88 26.12 1.77
N ASN A 29 3.24 25.47 2.86
CA ASN A 29 3.15 26.05 4.21
C ASN A 29 4.48 26.71 4.61
N PHE A 30 4.65 28.00 4.27
CA PHE A 30 5.84 28.76 4.65
C PHE A 30 5.98 28.92 6.17
N LYS A 31 4.87 29.05 6.90
CA LYS A 31 4.88 29.10 8.37
C LYS A 31 5.35 27.78 8.98
N GLY A 32 4.87 26.66 8.43
CA GLY A 32 5.29 25.32 8.82
C GLY A 32 6.78 25.08 8.55
N ILE A 33 7.29 25.54 7.41
CA ILE A 33 8.72 25.47 7.08
C ILE A 33 9.55 26.26 8.09
N ALA A 34 9.16 27.50 8.38
CA ALA A 34 9.87 28.35 9.36
C ALA A 34 9.85 27.71 10.77
N ARG A 35 8.69 27.17 11.20
CA ARG A 35 8.55 26.43 12.47
C ARG A 35 9.47 25.23 12.52
N ALA A 36 9.47 24.38 11.48
CA ALA A 36 10.32 23.20 11.41
C ALA A 36 11.82 23.53 11.47
N VAL A 37 12.25 24.61 10.82
CA VAL A 37 13.64 25.09 10.89
C VAL A 37 14.01 25.49 12.31
N VAL A 38 13.17 26.27 12.99
CA VAL A 38 13.40 26.71 14.37
C VAL A 38 13.44 25.51 15.33
N THR A 39 12.48 24.59 15.20
CA THR A 39 12.42 23.39 16.06
C THR A 39 13.64 22.48 15.85
N ASN A 40 14.06 22.25 14.61
CA ASN A 40 15.22 21.42 14.30
C ASN A 40 16.54 22.04 14.83
N ILE A 41 16.64 23.38 14.84
CA ILE A 41 17.80 24.07 15.39
C ILE A 41 17.83 23.97 16.93
N THR A 42 16.65 24.07 17.58
CA THR A 42 16.55 24.09 19.04
C THR A 42 16.60 22.69 19.67
N SER A 43 16.05 21.67 19.00
CA SER A 43 16.01 20.29 19.49
C SER A 43 17.22 19.44 19.11
N GLY A 44 18.05 19.89 18.17
CA GLY A 44 19.17 19.12 17.62
C GLY A 44 18.75 17.89 16.82
N ASP A 45 17.46 17.67 16.60
CA ASP A 45 16.91 16.53 15.85
C ASP A 45 16.59 16.94 14.40
N LEU A 46 17.51 16.63 13.50
CA LEU A 46 17.38 16.89 12.06
C LEU A 46 16.29 16.07 11.37
N LYS A 47 15.64 15.15 12.07
CA LYS A 47 14.55 14.29 11.58
C LYS A 47 13.16 14.68 12.11
N GLY A 48 13.03 15.86 12.71
CA GLY A 48 11.77 16.40 13.20
C GLY A 48 10.69 16.55 12.12
N GLN A 49 9.56 17.12 12.48
CA GLN A 49 8.34 17.24 11.66
C GLN A 49 8.62 17.57 10.19
N GLY A 50 8.02 16.78 9.28
CA GLY A 50 8.10 17.02 7.83
C GLY A 50 7.41 18.35 7.48
N ALA A 51 8.13 19.22 6.78
CA ALA A 51 7.62 20.54 6.35
C ALA A 51 6.89 20.50 4.99
N SER A 52 6.61 19.31 4.44
CA SER A 52 5.92 19.15 3.15
C SER A 52 4.43 19.03 3.37
N THR A 53 3.64 19.83 2.64
CA THR A 53 2.17 19.80 2.69
C THR A 53 1.60 18.55 2.02
N ILE A 54 0.33 18.24 2.31
CA ILE A 54 -0.43 17.17 1.63
C ILE A 54 -0.44 17.41 0.11
N THR A 55 -0.61 18.64 -0.35
CA THR A 55 -0.58 19.00 -1.77
C THR A 55 0.78 18.72 -2.41
N GLN A 56 1.89 19.01 -1.71
CA GLN A 56 3.23 18.68 -2.19
C GLN A 56 3.48 17.17 -2.23
N GLN A 57 2.98 16.44 -1.23
CA GLN A 57 3.07 14.98 -1.21
C GLN A 57 2.26 14.35 -2.35
N LEU A 58 1.06 14.86 -2.63
CA LEU A 58 0.24 14.44 -3.77
C LEU A 58 0.98 14.70 -5.09
N ALA A 59 1.51 15.91 -5.28
CA ALA A 59 2.29 16.28 -6.47
C ALA A 59 3.47 15.32 -6.70
N ARG A 60 4.22 15.03 -5.64
CA ARG A 60 5.35 14.09 -5.67
C ARG A 60 4.92 12.67 -6.04
N ASN A 61 3.86 12.16 -5.39
CA ASN A 61 3.44 10.76 -5.54
C ASN A 61 2.70 10.49 -6.86
N ALA A 62 2.13 11.52 -7.48
CA ALA A 62 1.30 11.37 -8.69
C ALA A 62 2.05 11.69 -10.00
N PHE A 63 3.05 12.59 -9.95
CA PHE A 63 3.57 13.21 -11.17
C PHE A 63 5.10 13.24 -11.27
N LEU A 64 5.85 12.87 -10.22
CA LEU A 64 7.29 13.00 -10.24
C LEU A 64 8.00 11.65 -10.20
N THR A 65 8.90 11.46 -11.15
CA THR A 65 9.88 10.38 -11.20
C THR A 65 11.19 10.74 -10.48
N PHE A 66 12.16 9.82 -10.42
CA PHE A 66 13.40 9.92 -9.65
C PHE A 66 14.42 10.92 -10.27
N ASP A 67 14.07 12.21 -10.31
CA ASP A 67 14.98 13.27 -10.72
C ASP A 67 15.90 13.75 -9.58
N LYS A 68 16.92 14.54 -9.91
CA LYS A 68 17.83 15.17 -8.94
C LYS A 68 17.05 15.94 -7.87
N LYS A 69 17.46 15.82 -6.60
CA LYS A 69 16.70 16.27 -5.42
C LYS A 69 16.17 17.71 -5.49
N TRP A 70 16.96 18.67 -6.04
CA TRP A 70 16.56 20.08 -6.10
C TRP A 70 15.56 20.36 -7.23
N GLU A 71 15.81 19.82 -8.43
CA GLU A 71 14.88 19.97 -9.57
C GLU A 71 13.52 19.37 -9.23
N ARG A 72 13.50 18.20 -8.61
CA ARG A 72 12.27 17.56 -8.13
C ARG A 72 11.52 18.46 -7.14
N LYS A 73 12.24 19.09 -6.17
CA LYS A 73 11.57 19.94 -5.17
C LYS A 73 10.92 21.17 -5.79
N ILE A 74 11.58 21.77 -6.78
CA ILE A 74 11.00 22.91 -7.53
C ILE A 74 9.77 22.46 -8.32
N LYS A 75 9.85 21.35 -9.05
CA LYS A 75 8.71 20.79 -9.79
C LYS A 75 7.54 20.45 -8.84
N GLU A 76 7.82 19.87 -7.68
CA GLU A 76 6.84 19.58 -6.63
C GLU A 76 6.10 20.84 -6.18
N MET A 77 6.83 21.93 -5.93
CA MET A 77 6.25 23.23 -5.55
C MET A 77 5.36 23.82 -6.65
N LEU A 78 5.84 23.82 -7.89
CA LEU A 78 5.08 24.34 -9.05
C LEU A 78 3.80 23.52 -9.30
N LEU A 79 3.89 22.20 -9.18
CA LEU A 79 2.74 21.32 -9.31
C LEU A 79 1.75 21.49 -8.15
N ALA A 80 2.25 21.72 -6.92
CA ALA A 80 1.39 22.01 -5.78
C ALA A 80 0.57 23.29 -6.02
N PHE A 81 1.18 24.37 -6.49
CA PHE A 81 0.45 25.59 -6.88
C PHE A 81 -0.58 25.33 -7.98
N LYS A 82 -0.22 24.53 -8.99
CA LYS A 82 -1.14 24.20 -10.08
C LYS A 82 -2.33 23.37 -9.58
N LEU A 83 -2.12 22.42 -8.66
CA LEU A 83 -3.19 21.66 -8.03
C LEU A 83 -4.14 22.59 -7.27
N GLU A 84 -3.61 23.45 -6.41
CA GLU A 84 -4.41 24.40 -5.63
C GLU A 84 -5.19 25.43 -6.48
N SER A 85 -4.66 25.74 -7.67
CA SER A 85 -5.36 26.65 -8.61
C SER A 85 -6.53 25.98 -9.33
N ASN A 86 -6.59 24.65 -9.38
CA ASN A 86 -7.58 23.91 -10.17
C ASN A 86 -8.52 23.04 -9.34
N PHE A 87 -8.17 22.75 -8.09
CA PHE A 87 -8.91 21.84 -7.22
C PHE A 87 -9.12 22.47 -5.84
N SER A 88 -10.27 22.19 -5.24
CA SER A 88 -10.55 22.53 -3.84
C SER A 88 -9.69 21.67 -2.88
N LYS A 89 -9.60 22.09 -1.63
CA LYS A 89 -8.90 21.33 -0.58
C LYS A 89 -9.46 19.92 -0.40
N ASP A 90 -10.77 19.78 -0.46
CA ASP A 90 -11.45 18.49 -0.31
C ASP A 90 -11.15 17.55 -1.50
N GLU A 91 -11.08 18.11 -2.72
CA GLU A 91 -10.64 17.33 -3.89
C GLU A 91 -9.17 16.91 -3.78
N ILE A 92 -8.29 17.80 -3.32
CA ILE A 92 -6.87 17.49 -3.09
C ILE A 92 -6.71 16.40 -2.03
N LEU A 93 -7.43 16.52 -0.90
CA LEU A 93 -7.47 15.49 0.14
C LEU A 93 -7.98 14.16 -0.41
N THR A 94 -9.05 14.18 -1.20
CA THR A 94 -9.59 12.99 -1.85
C THR A 94 -8.56 12.32 -2.76
N MET A 95 -7.90 13.09 -3.62
CA MET A 95 -6.85 12.57 -4.49
C MET A 95 -5.68 12.00 -3.70
N TYR A 96 -5.25 12.67 -2.64
CA TYR A 96 -4.19 12.22 -1.74
C TYR A 96 -4.54 10.89 -1.08
N LEU A 97 -5.70 10.80 -0.43
CA LEU A 97 -6.18 9.60 0.25
C LEU A 97 -6.36 8.41 -0.69
N ASN A 98 -6.70 8.66 -1.96
CA ASN A 98 -6.83 7.61 -2.97
C ASN A 98 -5.48 7.15 -3.56
N LYS A 99 -4.39 7.90 -3.39
CA LYS A 99 -3.11 7.64 -4.08
C LYS A 99 -1.99 7.18 -3.17
N ILE A 100 -2.01 7.59 -1.89
CA ILE A 100 -0.88 7.38 -0.99
C ILE A 100 -0.64 5.90 -0.69
N ASN A 101 0.64 5.55 -0.48
CA ASN A 101 1.08 4.22 -0.13
C ASN A 101 0.97 4.00 1.39
N PHE A 102 0.30 2.93 1.79
CA PHE A 102 0.13 2.49 3.18
C PHE A 102 0.99 1.27 3.56
N GLY A 103 1.83 0.78 2.66
CA GLY A 103 2.55 -0.49 2.87
C GLY A 103 1.69 -1.71 2.53
N ALA A 104 2.25 -2.90 2.67
CA ALA A 104 1.60 -4.18 2.33
C ALA A 104 0.93 -4.19 0.93
N GLY A 105 1.45 -3.42 -0.03
CA GLY A 105 0.87 -3.28 -1.37
C GLY A 105 -0.41 -2.42 -1.43
N ALA A 106 -0.84 -1.81 -0.33
CA ALA A 106 -2.05 -1.00 -0.27
C ALA A 106 -1.79 0.43 -0.74
N TYR A 107 -2.32 0.80 -1.88
CA TYR A 107 -2.36 2.17 -2.40
C TYR A 107 -3.77 2.72 -2.31
N GLY A 108 -3.92 3.84 -1.61
CA GLY A 108 -5.20 4.44 -1.28
C GLY A 108 -5.85 3.88 -0.02
N VAL A 109 -6.59 4.74 0.67
CA VAL A 109 -7.13 4.46 2.01
C VAL A 109 -8.16 3.33 2.03
N GLN A 110 -8.96 3.17 0.96
CA GLN A 110 -9.89 2.05 0.84
C GLN A 110 -9.15 0.70 0.75
N ALA A 111 -8.07 0.66 -0.04
CA ALA A 111 -7.23 -0.54 -0.12
C ALA A 111 -6.58 -0.83 1.23
N ALA A 112 -6.13 0.20 1.95
CA ALA A 112 -5.55 0.06 3.29
C ALA A 112 -6.57 -0.46 4.31
N ALA A 113 -7.78 0.09 4.34
CA ALA A 113 -8.87 -0.38 5.21
C ALA A 113 -9.19 -1.86 4.98
N ASN A 114 -9.28 -2.27 3.73
CA ASN A 114 -9.47 -3.68 3.36
C ASN A 114 -8.27 -4.57 3.72
N THR A 115 -7.05 -4.09 3.48
CA THR A 115 -5.83 -4.87 3.71
C THR A 115 -5.58 -5.11 5.19
N TYR A 116 -5.69 -4.06 6.00
CA TYR A 116 -5.37 -4.16 7.42
C TYR A 116 -6.55 -4.65 8.27
N PHE A 117 -7.77 -4.20 7.97
CA PHE A 117 -8.93 -4.45 8.82
C PHE A 117 -10.05 -5.25 8.15
N GLY A 118 -10.02 -5.46 6.83
CA GLY A 118 -11.06 -6.15 6.09
C GLY A 118 -12.38 -5.40 6.03
N LYS A 119 -12.36 -4.06 6.19
CA LYS A 119 -13.51 -3.18 6.28
C LYS A 119 -13.60 -2.22 5.10
N ASP A 120 -14.79 -1.68 4.88
CA ASP A 120 -14.92 -0.46 4.09
C ASP A 120 -14.31 0.73 4.86
N VAL A 121 -13.82 1.72 4.14
CA VAL A 121 -13.22 2.91 4.75
C VAL A 121 -14.21 3.66 5.65
N SER A 122 -15.50 3.65 5.28
CA SER A 122 -16.58 4.27 6.05
C SER A 122 -16.79 3.64 7.44
N ASP A 123 -16.35 2.39 7.62
CA ASP A 123 -16.54 1.61 8.85
C ASP A 123 -15.31 1.64 9.77
N LEU A 124 -14.28 2.40 9.41
CA LEU A 124 -13.09 2.56 10.24
C LEU A 124 -13.40 3.28 11.53
N THR A 125 -12.96 2.71 12.64
CA THR A 125 -13.02 3.35 13.96
C THR A 125 -11.89 4.35 14.15
N LEU A 126 -11.98 5.22 15.16
CA LEU A 126 -10.93 6.20 15.46
C LEU A 126 -9.54 5.55 15.70
N PRO A 127 -9.40 4.46 16.48
CA PRO A 127 -8.11 3.79 16.62
C PRO A 127 -7.55 3.25 15.31
N GLU A 128 -8.38 2.69 14.44
CA GLU A 128 -7.98 2.18 13.13
C GLU A 128 -7.57 3.32 12.18
N ALA A 129 -8.34 4.40 12.17
CA ALA A 129 -8.06 5.62 11.40
C ALA A 129 -6.72 6.27 11.81
N ALA A 130 -6.49 6.39 13.12
CA ALA A 130 -5.24 6.92 13.65
C ALA A 130 -4.03 6.05 13.30
N LEU A 131 -4.17 4.71 13.32
CA LEU A 131 -3.12 3.81 12.87
C LEU A 131 -2.81 4.06 11.39
N LEU A 132 -3.83 4.05 10.51
CA LEU A 132 -3.65 4.24 9.07
C LEU A 132 -2.99 5.59 8.77
N ALA A 133 -3.41 6.67 9.42
CA ALA A 133 -2.82 8.00 9.21
C ALA A 133 -1.33 8.07 9.62
N GLY A 134 -0.86 7.15 10.43
CA GLY A 134 0.55 7.04 10.81
C GLY A 134 1.45 6.35 9.79
N LEU A 135 0.90 5.49 8.92
CA LEU A 135 1.67 4.60 8.03
C LEU A 135 2.43 5.32 6.90
N PRO A 136 1.90 6.38 6.26
CA PRO A 136 2.52 6.99 5.08
C PRO A 136 3.92 7.55 5.29
N GLN A 137 4.28 7.92 6.51
CA GLN A 137 5.63 8.40 6.83
C GLN A 137 6.70 7.33 6.56
N SER A 138 6.41 6.07 6.85
CA SER A 138 7.30 4.92 6.60
C SER A 138 6.46 3.65 6.39
N PRO A 139 5.85 3.45 5.21
CA PRO A 139 4.86 2.40 5.00
C PRO A 139 5.33 0.99 5.32
N ASN A 140 6.59 0.68 5.02
CA ASN A 140 7.18 -0.61 5.37
C ASN A 140 7.65 -0.66 6.84
N GLY A 141 8.19 0.46 7.36
CA GLY A 141 8.72 0.53 8.74
C GLY A 141 7.63 0.53 9.82
N TYR A 142 6.43 0.97 9.47
CA TYR A 142 5.24 0.98 10.35
C TYR A 142 4.20 -0.06 9.95
N ASN A 143 4.51 -0.99 9.04
CA ASN A 143 3.59 -2.06 8.68
C ASN A 143 3.22 -2.89 9.91
N PRO A 144 1.96 -2.87 10.40
CA PRO A 144 1.58 -3.53 11.65
C PRO A 144 1.68 -5.06 11.60
N PHE A 145 1.65 -5.68 10.42
CA PHE A 145 1.86 -7.12 10.26
C PHE A 145 3.31 -7.54 10.56
N GLN A 146 4.27 -6.63 10.43
CA GLN A 146 5.70 -6.90 10.62
C GLN A 146 6.28 -6.18 11.84
N HIS A 147 5.75 -4.99 12.18
CA HIS A 147 6.30 -4.08 13.17
C HIS A 147 5.20 -3.46 14.04
N TYR A 148 4.38 -4.31 14.69
CA TYR A 148 3.22 -3.88 15.47
C TYR A 148 3.53 -2.78 16.48
N GLU A 149 4.57 -2.96 17.31
CA GLU A 149 4.95 -1.98 18.35
C GLU A 149 5.33 -0.61 17.75
N ARG A 150 5.99 -0.61 16.60
CA ARG A 150 6.31 0.66 15.90
C ARG A 150 5.06 1.33 15.34
N ALA A 151 4.14 0.55 14.81
CA ALA A 151 2.85 1.05 14.32
C ALA A 151 2.01 1.63 15.47
N LYS A 152 1.95 0.95 16.63
CA LYS A 152 1.28 1.44 17.84
C LYS A 152 1.93 2.72 18.37
N ALA A 153 3.25 2.78 18.46
CA ALA A 153 3.95 3.99 18.87
C ALA A 153 3.64 5.17 17.91
N ARG A 154 3.57 4.90 16.60
CA ARG A 154 3.20 5.91 15.62
C ARG A 154 1.74 6.33 15.73
N GLN A 155 0.81 5.40 15.99
CA GLN A 155 -0.61 5.68 16.26
C GLN A 155 -0.76 6.66 17.44
N LYS A 156 0.02 6.47 18.53
CA LYS A 156 0.01 7.38 19.67
C LYS A 156 0.38 8.81 19.30
N ILE A 157 1.37 8.96 18.41
CA ILE A 157 1.76 10.30 17.90
C ILE A 157 0.61 10.93 17.11
N VAL A 158 -0.09 10.16 16.26
CA VAL A 158 -1.24 10.66 15.51
C VAL A 158 -2.36 11.11 16.45
N LEU A 159 -2.71 10.29 17.44
CA LEU A 159 -3.74 10.64 18.42
C LEU A 159 -3.38 11.91 19.20
N ASN A 160 -2.12 12.03 19.63
CA ASN A 160 -1.64 13.26 20.31
C ASN A 160 -1.72 14.49 19.39
N ASN A 161 -1.42 14.34 18.10
CA ASN A 161 -1.57 15.42 17.13
C ASN A 161 -3.03 15.83 16.98
N MET A 162 -3.98 14.86 16.97
CA MET A 162 -5.41 15.16 16.94
C MET A 162 -5.88 15.91 18.18
N VAL A 163 -5.34 15.58 19.37
CA VAL A 163 -5.61 16.35 20.60
C VAL A 163 -5.06 17.77 20.48
N ASN A 164 -3.82 17.93 20.03
CA ASN A 164 -3.19 19.24 19.85
C ASN A 164 -3.94 20.14 18.85
N CYS A 165 -4.59 19.55 17.85
CA CYS A 165 -5.44 20.26 16.88
C CYS A 165 -6.88 20.46 17.38
N GLY A 166 -7.24 19.94 18.56
CA GLY A 166 -8.59 20.07 19.14
C GLY A 166 -9.65 19.20 18.45
N TYR A 167 -9.26 18.18 17.68
CA TYR A 167 -10.21 17.26 17.05
C TYR A 167 -10.78 16.22 17.99
N ILE A 168 -10.03 15.84 19.03
CA ILE A 168 -10.44 14.95 20.11
C ILE A 168 -9.85 15.44 21.43
N ASP A 169 -10.40 15.00 22.55
CA ASP A 169 -9.80 15.24 23.87
C ASP A 169 -8.81 14.13 24.28
N GLU A 170 -8.06 14.37 25.39
CA GLU A 170 -7.07 13.42 25.89
C GLU A 170 -7.70 12.09 26.33
N ALA A 171 -8.92 12.12 26.87
CA ALA A 171 -9.61 10.90 27.32
C ALA A 171 -9.93 10.00 26.11
N THR A 172 -10.50 10.59 25.06
CA THR A 172 -10.79 9.89 23.79
C THR A 172 -9.51 9.35 23.13
N ALA A 173 -8.41 10.13 23.16
CA ALA A 173 -7.14 9.68 22.61
C ALA A 173 -6.57 8.47 23.37
N ASN A 174 -6.65 8.49 24.69
CA ASN A 174 -6.18 7.38 25.54
C ASN A 174 -7.05 6.13 25.33
N GLU A 175 -8.37 6.26 25.30
CA GLU A 175 -9.29 5.16 25.01
C GLU A 175 -9.01 4.54 23.65
N ALA A 176 -8.83 5.37 22.61
CA ALA A 176 -8.48 4.91 21.27
C ALA A 176 -7.11 4.19 21.23
N TYR A 177 -6.14 4.64 22.01
CA TYR A 177 -4.84 3.99 22.10
C TYR A 177 -4.89 2.63 22.79
N GLU A 178 -5.63 2.52 23.89
CA GLU A 178 -5.78 1.27 24.66
C GLU A 178 -6.69 0.26 23.93
N THR A 179 -7.47 0.70 22.96
CA THR A 179 -8.33 -0.19 22.17
C THR A 179 -7.46 -1.20 21.40
N GLU A 180 -7.73 -2.49 21.60
CA GLU A 180 -7.10 -3.56 20.86
C GLU A 180 -7.54 -3.54 19.40
N LEU A 181 -6.56 -3.53 18.49
CA LEU A 181 -6.81 -3.54 17.05
C LEU A 181 -6.90 -4.98 16.53
N THR A 182 -8.02 -5.30 15.92
CA THR A 182 -8.19 -6.59 15.26
C THR A 182 -7.81 -6.45 13.79
N PHE A 183 -6.65 -6.98 13.45
CA PHE A 183 -6.22 -7.03 12.06
C PHE A 183 -6.91 -8.19 11.33
N LYS A 184 -7.25 -7.93 10.07
CA LYS A 184 -7.60 -9.02 9.18
C LYS A 184 -6.43 -9.98 9.16
N GLN A 185 -6.63 -11.17 9.74
CA GLN A 185 -5.66 -12.22 9.49
C GLN A 185 -5.48 -12.29 7.99
N SER A 186 -4.25 -12.19 7.56
CA SER A 186 -3.87 -12.38 6.18
C SER A 186 -4.12 -13.84 5.75
N THR A 187 -5.37 -14.24 5.79
CA THR A 187 -5.87 -15.25 4.88
C THR A 187 -5.99 -14.52 3.56
N SER A 188 -4.84 -14.35 3.02
CA SER A 188 -4.53 -13.57 1.86
C SER A 188 -5.51 -13.84 0.72
N VAL A 189 -6.40 -12.91 0.47
CA VAL A 189 -6.91 -12.70 -0.90
C VAL A 189 -5.70 -12.48 -1.85
N GLU A 190 -4.59 -11.94 -1.32
CA GLU A 190 -3.32 -11.78 -2.04
C GLU A 190 -2.53 -13.08 -2.26
N GLN A 191 -2.78 -14.12 -1.49
CA GLN A 191 -2.20 -15.45 -1.72
C GLN A 191 -3.12 -16.37 -2.53
N ARG A 192 -4.39 -16.01 -2.71
CA ARG A 192 -5.26 -16.72 -3.63
C ARG A 192 -4.73 -16.55 -5.05
N TYR A 193 -4.45 -17.66 -5.67
CA TYR A 193 -3.93 -17.70 -7.04
C TYR A 193 -2.51 -17.11 -7.18
N GLY A 194 -1.72 -17.10 -6.09
CA GLY A 194 -0.44 -16.39 -6.01
C GLY A 194 0.51 -16.69 -7.17
N TYR A 195 0.72 -17.96 -7.50
CA TYR A 195 1.58 -18.37 -8.62
C TYR A 195 1.04 -17.90 -9.98
N PHE A 196 -0.30 -17.93 -10.16
CA PHE A 196 -0.90 -17.46 -11.40
C PHE A 196 -0.80 -15.93 -11.51
N VAL A 197 -1.11 -15.23 -10.42
CA VAL A 197 -1.04 -13.76 -10.37
C VAL A 197 0.39 -13.27 -10.60
N ASP A 198 1.40 -13.90 -10.00
CA ASP A 198 2.80 -13.53 -10.22
C ASP A 198 3.20 -13.72 -11.69
N ALA A 199 2.80 -14.84 -12.33
CA ALA A 199 3.06 -15.07 -13.75
C ALA A 199 2.39 -14.00 -14.63
N VAL A 200 1.14 -13.60 -14.32
CA VAL A 200 0.45 -12.52 -15.03
C VAL A 200 1.15 -11.16 -14.87
N ILE A 201 1.65 -10.86 -13.67
CA ILE A 201 2.39 -9.62 -13.41
C ILE A 201 3.69 -9.59 -14.23
N GLU A 202 4.43 -10.69 -14.25
CA GLU A 202 5.68 -10.81 -15.00
C GLU A 202 5.43 -10.65 -16.51
N GLU A 203 4.42 -11.33 -17.07
CA GLU A 203 4.03 -11.21 -18.46
C GLU A 203 3.55 -9.79 -18.79
N ALA A 204 2.76 -9.16 -17.94
CA ALA A 204 2.30 -7.79 -18.15
C ALA A 204 3.47 -6.78 -18.17
N ILE A 205 4.46 -6.94 -17.28
CA ILE A 205 5.67 -6.12 -17.26
C ILE A 205 6.47 -6.33 -18.56
N ASP A 206 6.60 -7.59 -19.01
CA ASP A 206 7.31 -7.91 -20.26
C ASP A 206 6.63 -7.31 -21.50
N ILE A 207 5.30 -7.43 -21.59
CA ILE A 207 4.51 -6.80 -22.66
C ILE A 207 4.69 -5.28 -22.67
N ILE A 208 4.58 -4.64 -21.49
CA ILE A 208 4.74 -3.18 -21.36
C ILE A 208 6.15 -2.76 -21.77
N THR A 209 7.16 -3.51 -21.37
CA THR A 209 8.57 -3.25 -21.71
C THR A 209 8.83 -3.42 -23.20
N THR A 210 8.41 -4.54 -23.75
CA THR A 210 8.62 -4.90 -25.17
C THR A 210 7.99 -3.89 -26.13
N HIS A 211 6.80 -3.38 -25.77
CA HIS A 211 6.06 -2.43 -26.60
C HIS A 211 6.28 -0.96 -26.18
N ASN A 212 7.14 -0.68 -25.21
CA ASN A 212 7.42 0.68 -24.69
C ASN A 212 6.12 1.46 -24.35
N LEU A 213 5.15 0.79 -23.71
CA LEU A 213 3.85 1.39 -23.44
C LEU A 213 3.88 2.43 -22.32
N TYR A 214 4.82 2.31 -21.38
CA TYR A 214 5.02 3.19 -20.24
C TYR A 214 6.51 3.28 -19.88
N ASP A 215 6.94 4.42 -19.35
CA ASP A 215 8.34 4.67 -18.97
C ASP A 215 8.82 3.74 -17.85
N ASP A 216 7.96 3.44 -16.87
CA ASP A 216 8.20 2.46 -15.81
C ASP A 216 7.14 1.35 -15.85
N PRO A 217 7.49 0.16 -16.39
CA PRO A 217 6.56 -0.97 -16.47
C PRO A 217 6.06 -1.47 -15.12
N ASN A 218 6.91 -1.44 -14.08
CA ASN A 218 6.50 -1.87 -12.73
C ASN A 218 5.48 -0.88 -12.13
N ASP A 219 5.76 0.42 -12.21
CA ASP A 219 4.82 1.44 -11.76
C ASP A 219 3.49 1.38 -12.54
N ALA A 220 3.55 1.09 -13.83
CA ALA A 220 2.35 0.94 -14.65
C ALA A 220 1.44 -0.17 -14.13
N VAL A 221 1.98 -1.36 -13.87
CA VAL A 221 1.19 -2.50 -13.38
C VAL A 221 0.60 -2.24 -12.00
N TYR A 222 1.37 -1.61 -11.09
CA TYR A 222 0.93 -1.45 -9.70
C TYR A 222 0.18 -0.15 -9.39
N ARG A 223 0.36 0.91 -10.20
CA ARG A 223 -0.11 2.27 -9.84
C ARG A 223 -1.05 2.94 -10.82
N TYR A 224 -1.05 2.51 -12.10
CA TYR A 224 -1.82 3.23 -13.13
C TYR A 224 -3.25 2.71 -13.30
N GLY A 225 -3.67 1.77 -12.44
CA GLY A 225 -5.03 1.26 -12.44
C GLY A 225 -5.37 0.42 -13.67
N LEU A 226 -4.38 -0.28 -14.23
CA LEU A 226 -4.56 -1.16 -15.35
C LEU A 226 -5.55 -2.28 -15.04
N ARG A 227 -6.37 -2.63 -16.01
CA ARG A 227 -7.25 -3.81 -15.96
C ARG A 227 -6.64 -4.90 -16.83
N ILE A 228 -6.16 -5.97 -16.18
CA ILE A 228 -5.53 -7.10 -16.85
C ILE A 228 -6.54 -8.24 -16.91
N TYR A 229 -6.94 -8.63 -18.10
CA TYR A 229 -7.84 -9.76 -18.36
C TYR A 229 -7.00 -10.99 -18.62
N THR A 230 -7.27 -12.07 -17.90
CA THR A 230 -6.49 -13.30 -17.95
C THR A 230 -7.30 -14.48 -18.44
N THR A 231 -6.63 -15.57 -18.78
CA THR A 231 -7.23 -16.84 -19.20
C THR A 231 -7.53 -17.78 -18.03
N MET A 232 -7.27 -17.33 -16.78
CA MET A 232 -7.46 -18.15 -15.57
C MET A 232 -8.91 -18.60 -15.43
N ASP A 233 -9.08 -19.90 -15.17
CA ASP A 233 -10.35 -20.43 -14.69
C ASP A 233 -10.30 -20.54 -13.17
N LYS A 234 -11.12 -19.73 -12.49
CA LYS A 234 -11.14 -19.68 -11.02
C LYS A 234 -11.48 -21.02 -10.37
N ASN A 235 -12.36 -21.80 -10.98
CA ASN A 235 -12.78 -23.09 -10.42
C ASN A 235 -11.64 -24.09 -10.52
N ILE A 236 -10.98 -24.16 -11.69
CA ILE A 236 -9.83 -25.02 -11.90
C ILE A 236 -8.68 -24.63 -10.99
N GLN A 237 -8.32 -23.33 -10.95
CA GLN A 237 -7.24 -22.82 -10.09
C GLN A 237 -7.51 -23.10 -8.61
N SER A 238 -8.73 -22.81 -8.11
CA SER A 238 -9.10 -23.11 -6.73
C SER A 238 -9.07 -24.59 -6.42
N HIS A 239 -9.49 -25.44 -7.36
CA HIS A 239 -9.44 -26.90 -7.17
C HIS A 239 -7.99 -27.39 -7.03
N VAL A 240 -7.10 -26.92 -7.89
CA VAL A 240 -5.68 -27.24 -7.84
C VAL A 240 -5.03 -26.76 -6.55
N GLU A 241 -5.33 -25.51 -6.11
CA GLU A 241 -4.83 -24.99 -4.84
C GLU A 241 -5.29 -25.83 -3.64
N ASN A 242 -6.54 -26.28 -3.63
CA ASN A 242 -7.07 -27.16 -2.58
C ASN A 242 -6.38 -28.53 -2.59
N LEU A 243 -6.08 -29.10 -3.77
CA LEU A 243 -5.31 -30.35 -3.87
C LEU A 243 -3.90 -30.17 -3.30
N TYR A 244 -3.25 -29.04 -3.60
CA TYR A 244 -1.89 -28.73 -3.12
C TYR A 244 -1.86 -28.40 -1.62
N ALA A 245 -2.94 -27.88 -1.06
CA ALA A 245 -3.05 -27.58 0.37
C ALA A 245 -3.13 -28.85 1.24
N ASN A 246 -3.57 -29.99 0.69
CA ASN A 246 -3.63 -31.24 1.43
C ASN A 246 -2.29 -32.00 1.33
N PRO A 247 -1.51 -32.13 2.45
CA PRO A 247 -0.24 -32.84 2.46
C PRO A 247 -0.35 -34.31 2.06
N GLU A 248 -1.50 -34.95 2.27
CA GLU A 248 -1.72 -36.37 1.95
C GLU A 248 -1.66 -36.66 0.44
N ASN A 249 -1.85 -35.66 -0.40
CA ASN A 249 -1.72 -35.80 -1.84
C ASN A 249 -0.28 -35.89 -2.33
N PHE A 250 0.70 -35.83 -1.41
CA PHE A 250 2.12 -35.84 -1.76
C PHE A 250 2.88 -36.90 -0.95
N PRO A 251 3.97 -37.45 -1.50
CA PRO A 251 4.82 -38.38 -0.77
C PRO A 251 5.39 -37.75 0.50
N ASN A 252 5.35 -38.47 1.61
CA ASN A 252 5.94 -38.06 2.90
C ASN A 252 7.48 -38.19 2.91
N GLN A 253 8.14 -37.98 1.79
CA GLN A 253 9.58 -38.09 1.68
C GLN A 253 10.21 -36.71 1.69
N SER A 254 11.22 -36.54 2.52
CA SER A 254 12.19 -35.47 2.43
C SER A 254 13.52 -36.00 1.93
N VAL A 255 14.15 -35.25 1.04
CA VAL A 255 15.53 -35.55 0.61
C VAL A 255 16.40 -34.46 1.25
N ASN A 256 17.36 -34.90 2.07
CA ASN A 256 18.24 -34.00 2.83
C ASN A 256 17.50 -32.97 3.73
N GLY A 257 16.33 -33.36 4.26
CA GLY A 257 15.51 -32.47 5.08
C GLY A 257 14.62 -31.51 4.29
N GLU A 258 14.69 -31.49 2.97
CA GLU A 258 13.84 -30.67 2.11
C GLU A 258 12.61 -31.47 1.64
N ILE A 259 11.45 -30.81 1.68
CA ILE A 259 10.18 -31.38 1.22
C ILE A 259 10.20 -31.49 -0.31
N ILE A 260 9.81 -32.64 -0.85
CA ILE A 260 9.65 -32.85 -2.30
C ILE A 260 8.63 -31.84 -2.82
N GLN A 261 9.02 -31.07 -3.83
CA GLN A 261 8.19 -30.07 -4.49
C GLN A 261 7.48 -30.63 -5.71
N SER A 262 6.37 -29.99 -6.08
CA SER A 262 5.61 -30.28 -7.28
C SER A 262 5.22 -28.97 -7.95
N ALA A 263 5.08 -28.97 -9.27
CA ALA A 263 4.52 -27.87 -10.04
C ALA A 263 3.52 -28.41 -11.07
N MET A 264 2.52 -27.59 -11.43
CA MET A 264 1.47 -27.96 -12.37
C MET A 264 1.07 -26.77 -13.24
N VAL A 265 0.86 -27.01 -14.52
CA VAL A 265 0.22 -26.09 -15.45
C VAL A 265 -0.96 -26.82 -16.10
N ILE A 266 -2.12 -26.21 -16.09
CA ILE A 266 -3.31 -26.71 -16.79
C ILE A 266 -3.58 -25.78 -17.97
N MET A 267 -3.57 -26.36 -19.18
CA MET A 267 -3.75 -25.65 -20.42
C MET A 267 -4.91 -26.24 -21.22
N ASP A 268 -5.69 -25.37 -21.82
CA ASP A 268 -6.68 -25.75 -22.81
C ASP A 268 -6.00 -26.04 -24.14
N HIS A 269 -5.94 -27.32 -24.50
CA HIS A 269 -5.24 -27.77 -25.71
C HIS A 269 -5.84 -27.28 -27.03
N SER A 270 -7.10 -26.81 -27.00
CA SER A 270 -7.79 -26.34 -28.21
C SER A 270 -7.35 -24.92 -28.64
N ASN A 271 -6.88 -24.12 -27.68
CA ASN A 271 -6.55 -22.71 -27.92
C ASN A 271 -5.26 -22.24 -27.23
N GLY A 272 -4.58 -23.12 -26.50
CA GLY A 272 -3.33 -22.82 -25.80
C GLY A 272 -3.46 -21.96 -24.54
N GLN A 273 -4.68 -21.68 -24.07
CA GLN A 273 -4.90 -20.85 -22.91
C GLN A 273 -4.52 -21.57 -21.60
N VAL A 274 -3.69 -20.93 -20.78
CA VAL A 274 -3.37 -21.43 -19.43
C VAL A 274 -4.52 -21.14 -18.49
N LYS A 275 -5.10 -22.17 -17.89
CA LYS A 275 -6.26 -22.10 -17.00
C LYS A 275 -5.86 -22.11 -15.51
N ALA A 276 -4.76 -22.77 -15.15
CA ALA A 276 -4.25 -22.81 -13.80
C ALA A 276 -2.72 -22.98 -13.77
N ILE A 277 -2.09 -22.42 -12.72
CA ILE A 277 -0.65 -22.55 -12.46
C ILE A 277 -0.42 -22.80 -10.97
N MET A 278 0.37 -23.84 -10.65
CA MET A 278 0.97 -24.07 -9.35
C MET A 278 2.48 -24.21 -9.50
N GLY A 279 3.24 -23.35 -8.85
CA GLY A 279 4.71 -23.30 -8.93
C GLY A 279 5.42 -24.00 -7.78
N GLY A 280 4.67 -24.56 -6.82
CA GLY A 280 5.21 -25.24 -5.65
C GLY A 280 4.09 -25.72 -4.72
N ARG A 281 4.43 -26.54 -3.72
CA ARG A 281 3.45 -27.05 -2.74
C ARG A 281 2.86 -25.95 -1.84
N LYS A 282 3.59 -24.84 -1.66
CA LYS A 282 3.17 -23.70 -0.85
C LYS A 282 3.62 -22.41 -1.52
N TYR A 283 2.73 -21.45 -1.60
CA TYR A 283 3.06 -20.09 -2.00
C TYR A 283 3.51 -19.33 -0.76
N GLU A 284 4.80 -18.98 -0.66
CA GLU A 284 5.40 -18.42 0.55
C GLU A 284 5.57 -16.90 0.46
N GLN A 285 5.84 -16.39 -0.74
CA GLN A 285 6.08 -14.97 -0.95
C GLN A 285 5.75 -14.54 -2.38
N ARG A 286 5.39 -13.28 -2.55
CA ARG A 286 5.20 -12.67 -3.87
C ARG A 286 6.47 -12.74 -4.71
N ARG A 287 6.32 -13.07 -5.99
CA ARG A 287 7.41 -13.20 -6.96
C ARG A 287 8.49 -14.17 -6.48
N GLY A 288 8.09 -15.17 -5.69
CA GLY A 288 8.93 -16.27 -5.29
C GLY A 288 9.19 -17.22 -6.48
N PHE A 289 10.09 -18.20 -6.26
CA PHE A 289 10.47 -19.14 -7.31
C PHE A 289 9.27 -19.98 -7.78
N ASN A 290 8.82 -19.72 -9.00
CA ASN A 290 7.75 -20.46 -9.66
C ASN A 290 8.34 -21.59 -10.50
N ARG A 291 8.26 -22.83 -10.01
CA ARG A 291 8.83 -24.01 -10.70
C ARG A 291 8.12 -24.32 -12.01
N ALA A 292 6.87 -23.88 -12.18
CA ALA A 292 6.12 -24.10 -13.41
C ALA A 292 6.62 -23.23 -14.57
N THR A 293 7.16 -22.04 -14.27
CA THR A 293 7.60 -21.07 -15.29
C THR A 293 9.11 -20.85 -15.34
N SER A 294 9.83 -21.12 -14.20
CA SER A 294 11.24 -20.75 -14.05
C SER A 294 12.19 -21.92 -13.83
N ALA A 295 11.68 -23.16 -13.63
CA ALA A 295 12.54 -24.31 -13.43
C ALA A 295 12.91 -24.96 -14.76
N TYR A 296 14.19 -24.94 -15.08
CA TYR A 296 14.77 -25.72 -16.18
C TYR A 296 15.23 -27.09 -15.66
N ARG A 297 14.57 -28.15 -16.08
CA ARG A 297 14.92 -29.53 -15.72
C ARG A 297 15.10 -30.35 -16.99
N GLN A 298 16.04 -31.31 -16.95
CA GLN A 298 16.12 -32.31 -17.98
C GLN A 298 14.89 -33.22 -17.92
N PRO A 299 14.36 -33.66 -19.06
CA PRO A 299 13.25 -34.61 -19.11
C PRO A 299 13.58 -35.94 -18.42
#